data_c1ec5fed086d986cd79df723872f7e95
#
_entry.id   c1ec5fed086d986cd79df723872f7e95
#
_cell.length_a   1.000
_cell.length_b   1.000
_cell.length_c   1.000
_cell.angle_alpha   90.00
_cell.angle_beta   90.00
_cell.angle_gamma   90.00
#
_symmetry.space_group_name_H-M   'P 1'
#
loop_
_entity.id
_entity.type
_entity.pdbx_description
1 polymer ?
#
loop_
_entity_poly.entity_id
_entity_poly.type
_entity_poly.pdbx_seq_one_letter_code
_entity_poly.pdbx_strand_id
1 'polypeptide(L)'
;MPPRNHNNWTKTPKVEHISSDAYNSHYLYTQEQELIFSKVWVPMCHISEMYNQGDFRTSQIAGQRVVAWNTGSGVKAYLGDNITSVRGNMASNEAAGKELHCEVYHGGMVWVTLNENPDCSVDQWTAGAFDCIAEAIDTEEMEVFHYHKAVIDTNYKLWHDTNSEFYHDFMHYFNRVSGFNDEYFARKNIPFDNGHVNVSSFTVNYEEYDGFEDRGELSFPNLPPNQWYMVDLFPGFNFNLRGSAYRSDSVTPLGPNKVLIEFRGYGLRKDTPEERQTRIKHHNSIWGPFGRNLHEDLIGVAGQGTTMREGTESRNILHGRHENSTIHDEVGMRHYYAEWGNFLGVDPANPLQGQLQDVSKAA
;
A
#
# COMPACT_ATOMS: atom_id res chain seq x y z
N MET A 1 18.74 -6.31 10.26
CA MET A 1 18.86 -5.34 11.39
C MET A 1 18.45 -6.06 12.66
N PRO A 2 18.99 -5.73 13.85
CA PRO A 2 18.48 -6.32 15.08
C PRO A 2 17.01 -5.93 15.25
N PRO A 3 16.14 -6.82 15.83
CA PRO A 3 14.75 -6.52 16.05
C PRO A 3 14.63 -5.25 16.89
N ARG A 4 13.94 -4.24 16.34
CA ARG A 4 13.70 -2.98 17.06
C ARG A 4 12.57 -3.20 18.05
N ASN A 5 12.78 -2.83 19.29
CA ASN A 5 11.86 -3.09 20.39
C ASN A 5 10.68 -2.11 20.32
N HIS A 6 9.46 -2.61 20.09
CA HIS A 6 8.19 -1.88 19.95
C HIS A 6 7.86 -0.91 21.11
N ASN A 7 8.50 -1.09 22.26
CA ASN A 7 8.18 -0.31 23.45
C ASN A 7 8.86 1.08 23.52
N ASN A 8 9.61 1.50 22.51
CA ASN A 8 10.36 2.76 22.53
C ASN A 8 9.73 3.93 21.77
N TRP A 9 8.55 3.76 21.17
CA TRP A 9 7.83 4.83 20.48
C TRP A 9 7.09 5.77 21.44
N THR A 10 7.73 6.15 22.53
CA THR A 10 7.18 7.14 23.48
C THR A 10 7.24 8.57 22.96
N LYS A 11 7.85 8.80 21.78
CA LYS A 11 7.93 10.13 21.15
C LYS A 11 7.68 10.01 19.65
N THR A 12 6.66 10.69 19.16
CA THR A 12 6.44 10.93 17.74
C THR A 12 7.71 11.47 17.10
N PRO A 13 8.19 10.90 15.98
CA PRO A 13 9.36 11.42 15.27
C PRO A 13 9.21 12.92 14.97
N LYS A 14 10.32 13.67 15.05
CA LYS A 14 10.32 15.13 14.92
C LYS A 14 10.26 15.63 13.46
N VAL A 15 9.75 14.83 12.53
CA VAL A 15 9.55 15.28 11.15
C VAL A 15 8.43 16.31 11.15
N GLU A 16 8.75 17.56 10.81
CA GLU A 16 7.81 18.68 10.83
C GLU A 16 7.28 19.04 9.45
N HIS A 17 8.06 18.78 8.43
CA HIS A 17 7.67 18.96 7.02
C HIS A 17 8.53 18.07 6.12
N ILE A 18 8.03 17.84 4.93
CA ILE A 18 8.71 17.11 3.86
C ILE A 18 9.04 18.10 2.75
N SER A 19 10.30 18.17 2.35
CA SER A 19 10.72 18.99 1.21
C SER A 19 10.10 18.46 -0.09
N SER A 20 9.78 19.37 -1.02
CA SER A 20 9.38 18.98 -2.38
C SER A 20 10.44 18.14 -3.11
N ASP A 21 11.71 18.27 -2.73
CA ASP A 21 12.79 17.44 -3.29
C ASP A 21 12.57 15.95 -3.04
N ALA A 22 11.96 15.57 -1.89
CA ALA A 22 11.63 14.18 -1.60
C ALA A 22 10.70 13.58 -2.65
N TYR A 23 9.88 14.40 -3.31
CA TYR A 23 8.93 13.95 -4.34
C TYR A 23 9.46 14.09 -5.77
N ASN A 24 10.38 15.03 -6.03
CA ASN A 24 10.74 15.43 -7.39
C ASN A 24 12.14 15.02 -7.83
N SER A 25 13.04 14.70 -6.89
CA SER A 25 14.44 14.43 -7.19
C SER A 25 14.65 13.09 -7.89
N HIS A 26 15.25 13.11 -9.09
CA HIS A 26 15.71 11.90 -9.79
C HIS A 26 16.76 11.13 -9.00
N TYR A 27 17.63 11.83 -8.29
CA TYR A 27 18.63 11.20 -7.44
C TYR A 27 17.97 10.38 -6.32
N LEU A 28 17.05 10.99 -5.57
CA LEU A 28 16.34 10.29 -4.50
C LEU A 28 15.50 9.13 -5.04
N TYR A 29 14.83 9.32 -6.17
CA TYR A 29 14.12 8.22 -6.84
C TYR A 29 15.05 7.03 -7.13
N THR A 30 16.27 7.28 -7.64
CA THR A 30 17.23 6.21 -7.89
C THR A 30 17.65 5.52 -6.59
N GLN A 31 17.90 6.30 -5.53
CA GLN A 31 18.25 5.75 -4.22
C GLN A 31 17.09 4.93 -3.62
N GLU A 32 15.84 5.36 -3.79
CA GLU A 32 14.66 4.60 -3.36
C GLU A 32 14.58 3.23 -4.05
N GLN A 33 14.83 3.18 -5.37
CA GLN A 33 14.84 1.89 -6.08
C GLN A 33 15.96 0.98 -5.54
N GLU A 34 17.12 1.54 -5.25
CA GLU A 34 18.32 0.79 -4.86
C GLU A 34 18.32 0.40 -3.37
N LEU A 35 17.88 1.28 -2.49
CA LEU A 35 17.99 1.11 -1.03
C LEU A 35 16.68 0.70 -0.37
N ILE A 36 15.53 0.92 -1.00
CA ILE A 36 14.23 0.56 -0.47
C ILE A 36 13.61 -0.58 -1.28
N PHE A 37 13.12 -0.31 -2.49
CA PHE A 37 12.34 -1.29 -3.26
C PHE A 37 13.11 -2.57 -3.60
N SER A 38 14.43 -2.52 -3.71
CA SER A 38 15.27 -3.71 -3.90
C SER A 38 15.51 -4.51 -2.61
N LYS A 39 15.15 -3.99 -1.45
CA LYS A 39 15.47 -4.59 -0.14
C LYS A 39 14.28 -5.09 0.65
N VAL A 40 13.12 -4.45 0.46
CA VAL A 40 11.91 -4.78 1.20
C VAL A 40 11.11 -5.91 0.55
N TRP A 41 10.18 -6.47 1.30
CA TRP A 41 9.15 -7.35 0.77
C TRP A 41 8.07 -6.55 0.06
N VAL A 42 7.68 -6.99 -1.15
CA VAL A 42 6.71 -6.32 -2.01
C VAL A 42 5.55 -7.27 -2.30
N PRO A 43 4.29 -6.90 -1.98
CA PRO A 43 3.11 -7.69 -2.36
C PRO A 43 2.86 -7.55 -3.87
N MET A 44 3.07 -8.64 -4.59
CA MET A 44 3.08 -8.64 -6.04
C MET A 44 1.73 -8.99 -6.66
N CYS A 45 1.08 -10.04 -6.17
CA CYS A 45 -0.18 -10.55 -6.69
C CYS A 45 -0.85 -11.44 -5.66
N HIS A 46 -2.03 -11.98 -5.99
CA HIS A 46 -2.73 -12.95 -5.15
C HIS A 46 -2.71 -14.34 -5.81
N ILE A 47 -2.65 -15.40 -5.01
CA ILE A 47 -2.61 -16.79 -5.53
C ILE A 47 -3.78 -17.12 -6.45
N SER A 48 -4.97 -16.56 -6.22
CA SER A 48 -6.14 -16.77 -7.09
C SER A 48 -5.99 -16.19 -8.49
N GLU A 49 -5.01 -15.31 -8.71
CA GLU A 49 -4.68 -14.79 -10.04
C GLU A 49 -3.84 -15.80 -10.86
N MET A 50 -3.34 -16.85 -10.20
CA MET A 50 -2.51 -17.92 -10.79
C MET A 50 -3.08 -19.28 -10.37
N TYR A 51 -4.31 -19.57 -10.81
CA TYR A 51 -5.11 -20.67 -10.30
C TYR A 51 -4.59 -22.06 -10.71
N ASN A 52 -4.14 -22.18 -11.95
CA ASN A 52 -3.67 -23.45 -12.48
C ASN A 52 -2.15 -23.56 -12.44
N GLN A 53 -1.64 -24.78 -12.37
CA GLN A 53 -0.22 -25.01 -12.58
C GLN A 53 0.22 -24.42 -13.93
N GLY A 54 1.29 -23.62 -13.91
CA GLY A 54 1.82 -22.91 -15.06
C GLY A 54 1.28 -21.49 -15.25
N ASP A 55 0.23 -21.10 -14.53
CA ASP A 55 -0.19 -19.70 -14.50
C ASP A 55 0.86 -18.81 -13.87
N PHE A 56 0.97 -17.58 -14.35
CA PHE A 56 1.96 -16.61 -13.83
C PHE A 56 1.42 -15.19 -13.81
N ARG A 57 2.08 -14.35 -13.01
CA ARG A 57 1.92 -12.89 -12.96
C ARG A 57 3.26 -12.21 -13.11
N THR A 58 3.25 -11.04 -13.73
CA THR A 58 4.43 -10.20 -13.87
C THR A 58 4.22 -8.85 -13.21
N SER A 59 5.28 -8.33 -12.59
CA SER A 59 5.33 -6.98 -12.04
C SER A 59 6.71 -6.37 -12.27
N GLN A 60 6.88 -5.13 -11.84
CA GLN A 60 8.19 -4.47 -11.77
C GLN A 60 8.49 -4.12 -10.32
N ILE A 61 9.67 -4.49 -9.85
CA ILE A 61 10.20 -4.14 -8.54
C ILE A 61 11.57 -3.51 -8.74
N ALA A 62 11.78 -2.31 -8.24
CA ALA A 62 13.01 -1.54 -8.44
C ALA A 62 13.44 -1.48 -9.91
N GLY A 63 12.49 -1.24 -10.83
CA GLY A 63 12.74 -1.19 -12.28
C GLY A 63 13.02 -2.54 -12.93
N GLN A 64 13.10 -3.64 -12.18
CA GLN A 64 13.36 -4.98 -12.68
C GLN A 64 12.07 -5.77 -12.87
N ARG A 65 11.97 -6.50 -13.99
CA ARG A 65 10.81 -7.37 -14.24
C ARG A 65 10.89 -8.61 -13.36
N VAL A 66 9.81 -8.87 -12.64
CA VAL A 66 9.65 -10.04 -11.78
C VAL A 66 8.45 -10.86 -12.26
N VAL A 67 8.58 -12.17 -12.18
CA VAL A 67 7.53 -13.13 -12.53
C VAL A 67 7.28 -14.03 -11.33
N ALA A 68 6.04 -14.08 -10.85
CA ALA A 68 5.58 -15.10 -9.94
C ALA A 68 4.85 -16.19 -10.72
N TRP A 69 5.07 -17.44 -10.35
CA TRP A 69 4.58 -18.60 -11.09
C TRP A 69 4.04 -19.68 -10.17
N ASN A 70 2.87 -20.23 -10.51
CA ASN A 70 2.31 -21.40 -9.84
C ASN A 70 2.97 -22.68 -10.38
N THR A 71 3.79 -23.33 -9.54
CA THR A 71 4.49 -24.55 -9.90
C THR A 71 3.62 -25.82 -9.79
N GLY A 72 2.41 -25.72 -9.26
CA GLY A 72 1.55 -26.83 -8.87
C GLY A 72 1.81 -27.35 -7.46
N SER A 73 2.98 -27.07 -6.88
CA SER A 73 3.34 -27.39 -5.49
C SER A 73 3.53 -26.13 -4.61
N GLY A 74 3.31 -24.96 -5.17
CA GLY A 74 3.46 -23.67 -4.52
C GLY A 74 3.78 -22.59 -5.53
N VAL A 75 4.06 -21.38 -5.04
CA VAL A 75 4.45 -20.23 -5.86
C VAL A 75 5.96 -20.01 -5.77
N LYS A 76 6.58 -19.72 -6.89
CA LYS A 76 7.97 -19.29 -7.00
C LYS A 76 8.05 -17.97 -7.77
N ALA A 77 9.08 -17.17 -7.49
CA ALA A 77 9.33 -15.93 -8.19
C ALA A 77 10.73 -15.91 -8.82
N TYR A 78 10.84 -15.19 -9.95
CA TYR A 78 12.07 -15.11 -10.73
C TYR A 78 12.27 -13.73 -11.31
N LEU A 79 13.55 -13.31 -11.49
CA LEU A 79 13.88 -12.19 -12.36
C LEU A 79 13.66 -12.58 -13.81
N GLY A 80 12.89 -11.79 -14.56
CA GLY A 80 12.35 -12.19 -15.83
C GLY A 80 12.72 -11.34 -17.03
N ASP A 81 14.00 -11.14 -17.34
CA ASP A 81 14.40 -10.38 -18.53
C ASP A 81 14.13 -11.13 -19.85
N ASN A 82 14.00 -12.45 -19.82
CA ASN A 82 13.86 -13.31 -21.02
C ASN A 82 12.52 -14.03 -21.13
N ILE A 83 11.53 -13.72 -20.30
CA ILE A 83 10.20 -14.33 -20.44
C ILE A 83 9.44 -13.58 -21.54
N THR A 84 9.68 -13.99 -22.75
CA THR A 84 8.80 -13.67 -23.87
C THR A 84 7.45 -14.33 -23.59
N SER A 85 6.36 -13.59 -23.82
CA SER A 85 4.99 -14.01 -23.64
C SER A 85 4.76 -15.41 -24.22
N VAL A 86 4.76 -16.43 -23.36
CA VAL A 86 4.38 -17.77 -23.77
C VAL A 86 2.94 -17.97 -23.33
N ARG A 87 2.04 -18.03 -24.28
CA ARG A 87 0.75 -18.67 -24.05
C ARG A 87 1.03 -20.14 -23.78
N GLY A 88 0.79 -20.58 -22.58
CA GLY A 88 0.81 -21.99 -22.21
C GLY A 88 2.15 -22.47 -21.65
N ASN A 89 2.07 -23.14 -20.52
CA ASN A 89 3.04 -24.01 -19.88
C ASN A 89 4.52 -23.59 -19.97
N MET A 90 5.00 -22.89 -18.99
CA MET A 90 6.44 -22.86 -18.70
C MET A 90 6.83 -24.27 -18.22
N ALA A 91 7.05 -25.17 -19.19
CA ALA A 91 7.33 -26.58 -18.93
C ALA A 91 8.80 -26.87 -18.61
N SER A 92 9.69 -25.84 -18.52
CA SER A 92 11.08 -26.10 -18.21
C SER A 92 11.68 -25.00 -17.33
N ASN A 93 12.46 -25.40 -16.33
CA ASN A 93 13.30 -24.56 -15.48
C ASN A 93 14.36 -23.73 -16.25
N GLU A 94 14.52 -23.93 -17.56
CA GLU A 94 15.55 -23.30 -18.38
C GLU A 94 15.22 -21.88 -18.83
N ALA A 95 13.96 -21.46 -18.72
CA ALA A 95 13.54 -20.09 -19.06
C ALA A 95 13.40 -19.15 -17.85
N ALA A 96 13.54 -19.67 -16.66
CA ALA A 96 13.45 -18.88 -15.44
C ALA A 96 14.79 -18.21 -15.17
N GLY A 97 14.80 -16.90 -15.04
CA GLY A 97 15.94 -16.11 -14.56
C GLY A 97 16.34 -16.52 -13.13
N LYS A 98 17.03 -15.65 -12.43
CA LYS A 98 17.42 -15.87 -11.03
C LYS A 98 16.18 -16.04 -10.16
N GLU A 99 16.13 -17.14 -9.39
CA GLU A 99 15.06 -17.37 -8.40
C GLU A 99 15.16 -16.33 -7.27
N LEU A 100 14.02 -15.80 -6.85
CA LEU A 100 13.86 -14.79 -5.82
C LEU A 100 13.20 -15.40 -4.58
N HIS A 101 13.41 -14.78 -3.43
CA HIS A 101 12.65 -15.11 -2.24
C HIS A 101 11.18 -14.73 -2.43
N CYS A 102 10.29 -15.68 -2.15
CA CYS A 102 8.86 -15.56 -2.36
C CYS A 102 8.10 -16.25 -1.22
N GLU A 103 7.15 -15.57 -0.64
CA GLU A 103 6.27 -16.10 0.41
C GLU A 103 4.81 -15.82 0.06
N VAL A 104 3.93 -16.74 0.46
CA VAL A 104 2.48 -16.50 0.46
C VAL A 104 2.07 -16.20 1.89
N TYR A 105 1.47 -15.04 2.10
CA TYR A 105 1.19 -14.51 3.42
C TYR A 105 -0.26 -14.00 3.46
N HIS A 106 -0.85 -13.88 4.60
CA HIS A 106 -2.25 -13.55 4.90
C HIS A 106 -3.19 -13.40 3.69
N GLY A 107 -4.30 -14.13 3.71
CA GLY A 107 -5.33 -14.08 2.67
C GLY A 107 -4.88 -14.56 1.29
N GLY A 108 -3.67 -15.12 1.14
CA GLY A 108 -3.15 -15.62 -0.14
C GLY A 108 -2.36 -14.59 -0.97
N MET A 109 -1.91 -13.49 -0.37
CA MET A 109 -1.04 -12.51 -1.03
C MET A 109 0.36 -13.08 -1.25
N VAL A 110 0.88 -12.94 -2.46
CA VAL A 110 2.23 -13.37 -2.87
C VAL A 110 3.18 -12.20 -2.70
N TRP A 111 4.18 -12.38 -1.84
CA TRP A 111 5.22 -11.40 -1.55
C TRP A 111 6.54 -11.84 -2.15
N VAL A 112 7.29 -10.88 -2.69
CA VAL A 112 8.59 -11.13 -3.32
C VAL A 112 9.58 -10.06 -2.85
N THR A 113 10.84 -10.43 -2.69
CA THR A 113 11.93 -9.47 -2.48
C THR A 113 13.07 -9.71 -3.45
N LEU A 114 13.72 -8.63 -3.89
CA LEU A 114 14.95 -8.68 -4.67
C LEU A 114 16.19 -8.85 -3.78
N ASN A 115 16.04 -8.73 -2.46
CA ASN A 115 17.13 -8.96 -1.52
C ASN A 115 17.58 -10.44 -1.59
N GLU A 116 18.83 -10.67 -1.94
CA GLU A 116 19.39 -12.03 -2.05
C GLU A 116 19.49 -12.73 -0.70
N ASN A 117 19.57 -11.98 0.38
CA ASN A 117 19.69 -12.48 1.74
C ASN A 117 18.75 -11.69 2.65
N PRO A 118 17.42 -11.90 2.55
CA PRO A 118 16.49 -11.24 3.44
C PRO A 118 16.74 -11.69 4.87
N ASP A 119 16.87 -10.75 5.77
CA ASP A 119 17.15 -10.99 7.19
C ASP A 119 15.87 -11.28 8.01
N CYS A 120 14.70 -11.25 7.34
CA CYS A 120 13.41 -11.51 7.97
C CYS A 120 12.41 -12.13 6.98
N SER A 121 11.43 -12.88 7.49
CA SER A 121 10.24 -13.32 6.74
C SER A 121 9.27 -12.17 6.50
N VAL A 122 8.22 -12.37 5.68
CA VAL A 122 7.13 -11.38 5.50
C VAL A 122 6.44 -11.09 6.83
N ASP A 123 6.18 -12.09 7.65
CA ASP A 123 5.58 -11.93 8.98
C ASP A 123 6.42 -11.01 9.88
N GLN A 124 7.72 -11.23 9.94
CA GLN A 124 8.63 -10.37 10.69
C GLN A 124 8.76 -8.97 10.07
N TRP A 125 8.65 -8.86 8.73
CA TRP A 125 8.67 -7.58 8.03
C TRP A 125 7.45 -6.74 8.37
N THR A 126 6.24 -7.32 8.33
CA THR A 126 4.99 -6.61 8.65
C THR A 126 4.87 -6.23 10.13
N ALA A 127 5.68 -6.85 10.99
CA ALA A 127 5.86 -6.49 12.41
C ALA A 127 4.55 -6.43 13.21
N GLY A 128 3.54 -7.23 12.84
CA GLY A 128 2.22 -7.25 13.48
C GLY A 128 1.23 -6.17 12.97
N ALA A 129 1.65 -5.30 12.05
CA ALA A 129 0.75 -4.27 11.51
C ALA A 129 -0.48 -4.87 10.81
N PHE A 130 -0.34 -6.09 10.26
CA PHE A 130 -1.40 -6.79 9.53
C PHE A 130 -2.39 -7.53 10.42
N ASP A 131 -2.08 -7.75 11.70
CA ASP A 131 -2.89 -8.57 12.61
C ASP A 131 -4.33 -8.07 12.73
N CYS A 132 -4.55 -6.76 12.62
CA CYS A 132 -5.87 -6.16 12.73
C CYS A 132 -6.89 -6.64 11.68
N ILE A 133 -6.45 -7.19 10.55
CA ILE A 133 -7.31 -7.73 9.50
C ILE A 133 -7.06 -9.21 9.21
N ALA A 134 -5.97 -9.79 9.74
CA ALA A 134 -5.59 -11.18 9.48
C ALA A 134 -6.70 -12.16 9.85
N GLU A 135 -7.30 -12.02 11.02
CA GLU A 135 -8.39 -12.88 11.48
C GLU A 135 -9.61 -12.87 10.54
N ALA A 136 -9.85 -11.77 9.84
CA ALA A 136 -10.98 -11.66 8.91
C ALA A 136 -10.69 -12.29 7.56
N ILE A 137 -9.43 -12.33 7.13
CA ILE A 137 -9.06 -12.76 5.76
C ILE A 137 -8.42 -14.14 5.69
N ASP A 138 -7.91 -14.70 6.79
CA ASP A 138 -7.19 -15.99 6.81
C ASP A 138 -8.09 -17.21 7.05
N THR A 139 -9.34 -17.00 7.46
CA THR A 139 -10.24 -18.11 7.85
C THR A 139 -10.85 -18.84 6.67
N GLU A 140 -10.86 -18.24 5.50
CA GLU A 140 -11.50 -18.74 4.29
C GLU A 140 -10.68 -18.44 3.05
N GLU A 141 -10.85 -19.29 2.03
CA GLU A 141 -10.18 -19.10 0.77
C GLU A 141 -10.71 -17.85 0.05
N MET A 142 -9.81 -16.93 -0.25
CA MET A 142 -10.12 -15.66 -0.91
C MET A 142 -9.83 -15.72 -2.41
N GLU A 143 -10.50 -14.87 -3.17
CA GLU A 143 -10.19 -14.67 -4.59
C GLU A 143 -10.34 -13.22 -5.01
N VAL A 144 -9.53 -12.83 -5.99
CA VAL A 144 -9.60 -11.52 -6.64
C VAL A 144 -10.78 -11.56 -7.63
N PHE A 145 -11.78 -10.71 -7.43
CA PHE A 145 -12.88 -10.52 -8.38
C PHE A 145 -12.75 -9.22 -9.18
N HIS A 146 -11.92 -8.29 -8.72
CA HIS A 146 -11.71 -6.99 -9.36
C HIS A 146 -10.23 -6.67 -9.46
N TYR A 147 -9.81 -6.17 -10.61
CA TYR A 147 -8.45 -5.70 -10.84
C TYR A 147 -8.45 -4.55 -11.83
N HIS A 148 -7.80 -3.44 -11.47
CA HIS A 148 -7.50 -2.37 -12.40
C HIS A 148 -6.19 -1.68 -12.06
N LYS A 149 -5.70 -0.87 -12.99
CA LYS A 149 -4.47 -0.08 -12.86
C LYS A 149 -4.79 1.39 -13.11
N ALA A 150 -4.12 2.25 -12.35
CA ALA A 150 -4.06 3.68 -12.61
C ALA A 150 -2.60 4.12 -12.77
N VAL A 151 -2.33 4.91 -13.80
CA VAL A 151 -1.04 5.61 -13.95
C VAL A 151 -1.30 7.07 -13.70
N ILE A 152 -0.60 7.64 -12.73
CA ILE A 152 -0.80 9.01 -12.27
C ILE A 152 0.52 9.76 -12.37
N ASP A 153 0.45 11.02 -12.84
CA ASP A 153 1.60 11.92 -12.92
C ASP A 153 1.86 12.57 -11.55
N THR A 154 2.29 11.74 -10.60
CA THR A 154 2.61 12.12 -9.23
C THR A 154 3.70 11.22 -8.66
N ASN A 155 4.28 11.60 -7.52
CA ASN A 155 5.19 10.73 -6.78
C ASN A 155 4.40 9.65 -6.01
N TYR A 156 4.93 8.44 -5.93
CA TYR A 156 4.28 7.33 -5.21
C TYR A 156 4.05 7.62 -3.72
N LYS A 157 4.92 8.44 -3.10
CA LYS A 157 4.76 8.83 -1.70
C LYS A 157 3.53 9.71 -1.46
N LEU A 158 3.12 10.52 -2.44
CA LEU A 158 1.87 11.28 -2.33
C LEU A 158 0.63 10.37 -2.33
N TRP A 159 0.70 9.20 -2.99
CA TRP A 159 -0.34 8.18 -2.83
C TRP A 159 -0.32 7.56 -1.42
N HIS A 160 0.87 7.28 -0.88
CA HIS A 160 1.00 6.83 0.50
C HIS A 160 0.47 7.91 1.48
N ASP A 161 0.83 9.17 1.28
CA ASP A 161 0.39 10.29 2.12
C ASP A 161 -1.13 10.33 2.23
N THR A 162 -1.85 10.14 1.12
CA THR A 162 -3.32 10.05 1.08
C THR A 162 -3.87 8.93 1.98
N ASN A 163 -3.16 7.84 2.18
CA ASN A 163 -3.59 6.77 3.09
C ASN A 163 -3.16 6.99 4.55
N SER A 164 -2.29 7.94 4.83
CA SER A 164 -1.71 8.17 6.16
C SER A 164 -2.07 9.51 6.79
N GLU A 165 -2.62 10.46 6.02
CA GLU A 165 -3.28 11.65 6.50
C GLU A 165 -4.80 11.50 6.31
N PHE A 166 -5.59 12.13 7.13
CA PHE A 166 -7.04 11.99 7.09
C PHE A 166 -7.76 13.35 6.93
N TYR A 167 -7.03 14.42 6.64
CA TYR A 167 -7.62 15.72 6.34
C TYR A 167 -8.43 15.70 5.06
N HIS A 168 -7.97 14.97 4.03
CA HIS A 168 -8.67 14.83 2.76
C HIS A 168 -9.99 14.07 2.90
N ASP A 169 -10.21 13.29 3.98
CA ASP A 169 -11.47 12.60 4.22
C ASP A 169 -12.69 13.55 4.18
N PHE A 170 -12.48 14.84 4.52
CA PHE A 170 -13.51 15.86 4.36
C PHE A 170 -13.84 16.18 2.90
N MET A 171 -12.99 15.85 1.95
CA MET A 171 -13.25 15.98 0.52
C MET A 171 -14.24 14.92 0.05
N HIS A 172 -14.22 13.73 0.63
CA HIS A 172 -15.07 12.62 0.21
C HIS A 172 -16.53 12.85 0.53
N TYR A 173 -17.35 12.81 -0.53
CA TYR A 173 -18.81 12.90 -0.35
C TYR A 173 -19.34 11.76 0.52
N PHE A 174 -18.83 10.54 0.27
CA PHE A 174 -19.22 9.36 1.04
C PHE A 174 -18.95 9.52 2.54
N ASN A 175 -17.75 9.98 2.93
CA ASN A 175 -17.38 10.15 4.32
C ASN A 175 -18.21 11.25 5.01
N ARG A 176 -18.55 12.32 4.28
CA ARG A 176 -19.42 13.39 4.83
C ARG A 176 -20.82 12.92 5.16
N VAL A 177 -21.32 11.91 4.44
CA VAL A 177 -22.67 11.39 4.65
C VAL A 177 -22.68 10.25 5.69
N SER A 178 -21.71 9.34 5.63
CA SER A 178 -21.79 8.07 6.36
C SER A 178 -20.60 7.78 7.29
N GLY A 179 -19.54 8.56 7.23
CA GLY A 179 -18.27 8.24 7.89
C GLY A 179 -18.00 9.02 9.17
N PHE A 180 -18.38 10.30 9.25
CA PHE A 180 -17.97 11.16 10.35
C PHE A 180 -18.88 11.01 11.57
N ASN A 181 -18.50 10.11 12.45
CA ASN A 181 -19.11 9.87 13.74
C ASN A 181 -18.06 9.96 14.86
N ASP A 182 -18.48 9.81 16.11
CA ASP A 182 -17.58 9.92 17.27
C ASP A 182 -16.45 8.87 17.23
N GLU A 183 -16.72 7.66 16.74
CA GLU A 183 -15.69 6.62 16.57
C GLU A 183 -14.63 7.04 15.53
N TYR A 184 -15.06 7.68 14.44
CA TYR A 184 -14.13 8.20 13.43
C TYR A 184 -13.11 9.16 14.05
N PHE A 185 -13.59 10.14 14.81
CA PHE A 185 -12.73 11.14 15.45
C PHE A 185 -11.90 10.60 16.62
N ALA A 186 -12.33 9.49 17.20
CA ALA A 186 -11.60 8.80 18.26
C ALA A 186 -10.47 7.89 17.71
N ARG A 187 -10.43 7.65 16.40
CA ARG A 187 -9.38 6.80 15.78
C ARG A 187 -7.98 7.35 15.99
N LYS A 188 -7.03 6.45 15.89
CA LYS A 188 -5.60 6.77 15.99
C LYS A 188 -4.82 6.00 14.95
N ASN A 189 -3.73 6.60 14.48
CA ASN A 189 -2.68 5.89 13.78
C ASN A 189 -1.85 5.11 14.80
N ILE A 190 -1.61 3.83 14.53
CA ILE A 190 -0.84 2.92 15.36
C ILE A 190 0.41 2.54 14.58
N PRO A 191 1.59 3.11 14.92
CA PRO A 191 2.85 2.81 14.24
C PRO A 191 3.40 1.45 14.67
N PHE A 192 3.99 0.75 13.71
CA PHE A 192 4.73 -0.50 13.87
C PHE A 192 6.14 -0.34 13.34
N ASP A 193 7.03 -1.29 13.64
CA ASP A 193 8.39 -1.27 13.08
C ASP A 193 8.36 -1.27 11.54
N ASN A 194 9.48 -0.93 10.93
CA ASN A 194 9.67 -0.85 9.48
C ASN A 194 8.80 0.20 8.77
N GLY A 195 8.34 1.23 9.48
CA GLY A 195 7.56 2.31 8.89
C GLY A 195 6.09 1.98 8.62
N HIS A 196 5.60 0.85 9.13
CA HIS A 196 4.21 0.41 8.94
C HIS A 196 3.26 1.10 9.91
N VAL A 197 2.02 1.25 9.48
CA VAL A 197 0.97 1.87 10.28
C VAL A 197 -0.34 1.10 10.06
N ASN A 198 -1.09 0.89 11.12
CA ASN A 198 -2.51 0.62 10.96
C ASN A 198 -3.36 1.74 11.59
N VAL A 199 -4.61 1.77 11.23
CA VAL A 199 -5.57 2.74 11.75
C VAL A 199 -6.58 1.98 12.58
N SER A 200 -6.80 2.45 13.82
CA SER A 200 -7.81 1.85 14.67
C SER A 200 -9.18 1.86 14.00
N SER A 201 -9.95 0.80 14.22
CA SER A 201 -11.23 0.58 13.56
C SER A 201 -12.29 1.59 13.98
N PHE A 202 -13.32 1.73 13.16
CA PHE A 202 -14.56 2.40 13.49
C PHE A 202 -15.74 1.81 12.70
N THR A 203 -16.96 2.09 13.12
CA THR A 203 -18.17 1.67 12.43
C THR A 203 -18.63 2.73 11.44
N VAL A 204 -18.86 2.34 10.19
CA VAL A 204 -19.37 3.23 9.13
C VAL A 204 -20.88 3.11 9.02
N ASN A 205 -21.60 4.22 9.01
CA ASN A 205 -23.06 4.26 8.89
C ASN A 205 -23.51 4.17 7.43
N TYR A 206 -23.34 3.00 6.82
CA TYR A 206 -23.66 2.80 5.41
C TYR A 206 -25.13 3.02 5.05
N GLU A 207 -26.02 2.84 6.00
CA GLU A 207 -27.46 3.04 5.82
C GLU A 207 -27.82 4.47 5.40
N GLU A 208 -26.96 5.43 5.74
CA GLU A 208 -27.13 6.83 5.37
C GLU A 208 -26.68 7.16 3.94
N TYR A 209 -26.16 6.17 3.19
CA TYR A 209 -25.66 6.37 1.85
C TYR A 209 -26.55 5.68 0.82
N ASP A 210 -27.20 6.45 -0.03
CA ASP A 210 -28.08 5.97 -1.09
C ASP A 210 -27.39 4.89 -1.96
N GLY A 211 -28.04 3.75 -2.10
CA GLY A 211 -27.55 2.62 -2.86
C GLY A 211 -26.72 1.60 -2.06
N PHE A 212 -26.64 1.78 -0.73
CA PHE A 212 -26.03 0.81 0.18
C PHE A 212 -27.03 0.13 1.11
N GLU A 213 -28.31 0.48 1.06
CA GLU A 213 -29.36 0.00 1.95
C GLU A 213 -29.55 -1.52 1.85
N ASP A 214 -29.43 -2.08 0.65
CA ASP A 214 -29.59 -3.50 0.35
C ASP A 214 -28.29 -4.32 0.51
N ARG A 215 -27.21 -3.71 1.04
CA ARG A 215 -25.96 -4.42 1.35
C ARG A 215 -26.15 -5.44 2.46
N GLY A 216 -27.10 -5.21 3.35
CA GLY A 216 -27.34 -6.02 4.53
C GLY A 216 -26.16 -6.03 5.50
N GLU A 217 -26.02 -7.11 6.24
CA GLU A 217 -24.94 -7.34 7.20
C GLU A 217 -23.78 -8.17 6.63
N LEU A 218 -23.67 -8.29 5.31
CA LEU A 218 -22.58 -9.05 4.69
C LEU A 218 -21.23 -8.47 5.08
N SER A 219 -20.38 -9.33 5.62
CA SER A 219 -19.02 -8.98 6.06
C SER A 219 -18.02 -10.08 5.70
N PHE A 220 -16.78 -9.91 6.11
CA PHE A 220 -15.79 -10.99 6.13
C PHE A 220 -15.90 -11.77 7.45
N PRO A 221 -15.39 -13.02 7.50
CA PRO A 221 -15.35 -13.78 8.75
C PRO A 221 -14.65 -12.97 9.85
N ASN A 222 -15.18 -13.06 11.07
CA ASN A 222 -14.65 -12.35 12.24
C ASN A 222 -14.57 -10.82 12.14
N LEU A 223 -15.12 -10.23 11.07
CA LEU A 223 -15.26 -8.79 10.95
C LEU A 223 -16.71 -8.38 11.31
N PRO A 224 -16.94 -7.58 12.33
CA PRO A 224 -18.26 -7.01 12.58
C PRO A 224 -18.80 -6.28 11.35
N PRO A 225 -20.11 -6.35 11.08
CA PRO A 225 -20.71 -5.56 10.01
C PRO A 225 -20.33 -4.09 10.10
N ASN A 226 -20.05 -3.46 8.95
CA ASN A 226 -19.74 -2.04 8.85
C ASN A 226 -18.42 -1.58 9.50
N GLN A 227 -17.66 -2.48 10.09
CA GLN A 227 -16.32 -2.14 10.60
C GLN A 227 -15.36 -1.84 9.45
N TRP A 228 -14.50 -0.85 9.68
CA TRP A 228 -13.42 -0.49 8.77
C TRP A 228 -12.07 -0.63 9.47
N TYR A 229 -11.16 -1.36 8.80
CA TYR A 229 -9.74 -1.48 9.15
C TYR A 229 -8.88 -1.05 7.97
N MET A 230 -7.77 -0.41 8.24
CA MET A 230 -6.79 -0.05 7.21
C MET A 230 -5.38 -0.29 7.73
N VAL A 231 -4.55 -0.88 6.87
CA VAL A 231 -3.13 -1.10 7.11
C VAL A 231 -2.36 -0.45 5.96
N ASP A 232 -1.39 0.37 6.31
CA ASP A 232 -0.51 1.01 5.36
C ASP A 232 0.91 0.51 5.61
N LEU A 233 1.44 -0.23 4.64
CA LEU A 233 2.75 -0.86 4.74
C LEU A 233 3.77 -0.09 3.91
N PHE A 234 4.87 0.25 4.56
CA PHE A 234 6.03 0.84 3.90
C PHE A 234 6.54 -0.08 2.76
N PRO A 235 6.91 0.44 1.60
CA PRO A 235 6.99 1.85 1.20
C PRO A 235 5.76 2.40 0.44
N GLY A 236 4.62 1.73 0.42
CA GLY A 236 3.42 2.23 -0.24
C GLY A 236 2.46 1.12 -0.66
N PHE A 237 2.13 0.22 0.26
CA PHE A 237 1.16 -0.85 0.07
C PHE A 237 0.03 -0.69 1.08
N ASN A 238 -1.18 -0.49 0.58
CA ASN A 238 -2.34 -0.29 1.43
C ASN A 238 -3.30 -1.48 1.36
N PHE A 239 -3.84 -1.83 2.50
CA PHE A 239 -4.87 -2.86 2.66
C PHE A 239 -6.04 -2.27 3.42
N ASN A 240 -7.20 -2.30 2.81
CA ASN A 240 -8.38 -1.60 3.29
C ASN A 240 -9.57 -2.56 3.33
N LEU A 241 -9.99 -2.92 4.54
CA LEU A 241 -11.09 -3.84 4.82
C LEU A 241 -12.27 -3.06 5.39
N ARG A 242 -13.40 -3.06 4.68
CA ARG A 242 -14.55 -2.23 5.01
C ARG A 242 -15.85 -3.01 4.83
N GLY A 243 -16.36 -3.57 5.90
CA GLY A 243 -17.59 -4.37 5.87
C GLY A 243 -17.51 -5.52 4.85
N SER A 244 -18.29 -5.47 3.78
CA SER A 244 -18.31 -6.49 2.73
C SER A 244 -17.24 -6.32 1.65
N ALA A 245 -16.43 -5.26 1.67
CA ALA A 245 -15.41 -4.96 0.67
C ALA A 245 -14.00 -5.03 1.26
N TYR A 246 -13.09 -5.67 0.52
CA TYR A 246 -11.66 -5.69 0.82
C TYR A 246 -10.87 -5.28 -0.42
N ARG A 247 -9.91 -4.37 -0.24
CA ARG A 247 -9.04 -3.84 -1.30
C ARG A 247 -7.59 -3.90 -0.87
N SER A 248 -6.70 -4.22 -1.79
CA SER A 248 -5.28 -3.90 -1.67
C SER A 248 -4.82 -2.98 -2.79
N ASP A 249 -3.86 -2.12 -2.48
CA ASP A 249 -3.16 -1.26 -3.44
C ASP A 249 -1.67 -1.58 -3.41
N SER A 250 -1.07 -1.64 -4.59
CA SER A 250 0.38 -1.79 -4.72
C SER A 250 0.91 -0.71 -5.65
N VAL A 251 1.94 0.02 -5.20
CA VAL A 251 2.58 1.05 -6.02
C VAL A 251 3.80 0.49 -6.74
N THR A 252 3.98 0.93 -7.98
CA THR A 252 5.22 0.76 -8.75
C THR A 252 5.68 2.13 -9.20
N PRO A 253 6.75 2.69 -8.61
CA PRO A 253 7.29 3.96 -9.07
C PRO A 253 7.85 3.82 -10.50
N LEU A 254 7.37 4.66 -11.42
CA LEU A 254 7.83 4.72 -12.82
C LEU A 254 8.79 5.89 -13.08
N GLY A 255 9.03 6.70 -12.07
CA GLY A 255 9.87 7.88 -12.08
C GLY A 255 9.57 8.72 -10.84
N PRO A 256 10.30 9.81 -10.60
CA PRO A 256 10.05 10.67 -9.45
C PRO A 256 8.63 11.27 -9.48
N ASN A 257 8.08 11.51 -10.66
CA ASN A 257 6.78 12.16 -10.87
C ASN A 257 5.79 11.25 -11.60
N LYS A 258 5.92 9.94 -11.49
CA LYS A 258 5.00 9.01 -12.14
C LYS A 258 4.91 7.71 -11.36
N VAL A 259 3.71 7.28 -11.07
CA VAL A 259 3.43 6.04 -10.36
C VAL A 259 2.38 5.21 -11.09
N LEU A 260 2.59 3.90 -11.13
CA LEU A 260 1.56 2.91 -11.43
C LEU A 260 1.01 2.38 -10.11
N ILE A 261 -0.29 2.38 -9.96
CA ILE A 261 -0.98 1.79 -8.81
C ILE A 261 -1.86 0.65 -9.32
N GLU A 262 -1.74 -0.50 -8.70
CA GLU A 262 -2.55 -1.68 -8.99
C GLU A 262 -3.53 -1.90 -7.85
N PHE A 263 -4.81 -1.94 -8.17
CA PHE A 263 -5.90 -2.14 -7.22
C PHE A 263 -6.51 -3.52 -7.39
N ARG A 264 -6.67 -4.24 -6.28
CA ARG A 264 -7.35 -5.54 -6.24
C ARG A 264 -8.51 -5.48 -5.27
N GLY A 265 -9.66 -6.00 -5.71
CA GLY A 265 -10.83 -6.22 -4.87
C GLY A 265 -11.05 -7.71 -4.65
N TYR A 266 -11.36 -8.08 -3.41
CA TYR A 266 -11.41 -9.47 -2.96
C TYR A 266 -12.77 -9.86 -2.43
N GLY A 267 -13.14 -11.13 -2.65
CA GLY A 267 -14.26 -11.82 -2.04
C GLY A 267 -13.85 -13.18 -1.54
N LEU A 268 -14.77 -13.87 -0.87
CA LEU A 268 -14.57 -15.24 -0.46
C LEU A 268 -14.90 -16.17 -1.63
N ARG A 269 -14.09 -17.19 -1.84
CA ARG A 269 -14.33 -18.16 -2.91
C ARG A 269 -15.66 -18.87 -2.77
N LYS A 270 -16.14 -19.03 -1.54
CA LYS A 270 -17.42 -19.65 -1.21
C LYS A 270 -18.63 -18.71 -1.32
N ASP A 271 -18.45 -17.42 -1.63
CA ASP A 271 -19.56 -16.47 -1.77
C ASP A 271 -20.64 -17.04 -2.70
N THR A 272 -21.89 -16.95 -2.29
CA THR A 272 -23.03 -17.18 -3.21
C THR A 272 -23.03 -16.12 -4.32
N PRO A 273 -23.73 -16.33 -5.44
CA PRO A 273 -23.84 -15.30 -6.47
C PRO A 273 -24.37 -13.96 -5.94
N GLU A 274 -25.30 -13.98 -4.99
CA GLU A 274 -25.89 -12.81 -4.36
C GLU A 274 -24.88 -12.07 -3.47
N GLU A 275 -24.14 -12.80 -2.62
CA GLU A 275 -23.09 -12.24 -1.79
C GLU A 275 -21.98 -11.65 -2.66
N ARG A 276 -21.54 -12.35 -3.70
CA ARG A 276 -20.56 -11.85 -4.64
C ARG A 276 -21.04 -10.57 -5.33
N GLN A 277 -22.30 -10.52 -5.76
CA GLN A 277 -22.91 -9.33 -6.37
C GLN A 277 -22.87 -8.14 -5.39
N THR A 278 -23.19 -8.37 -4.13
CA THR A 278 -23.14 -7.35 -3.07
C THR A 278 -21.73 -6.83 -2.86
N ARG A 279 -20.73 -7.72 -2.78
CA ARG A 279 -19.31 -7.30 -2.68
C ARG A 279 -18.86 -6.47 -3.87
N ILE A 280 -19.20 -6.90 -5.09
CA ILE A 280 -18.85 -6.18 -6.32
C ILE A 280 -19.50 -4.80 -6.34
N LYS A 281 -20.79 -4.70 -6.01
CA LYS A 281 -21.52 -3.42 -5.93
C LYS A 281 -20.87 -2.47 -4.92
N HIS A 282 -20.60 -2.96 -3.72
CA HIS A 282 -19.96 -2.18 -2.66
C HIS A 282 -18.55 -1.72 -3.08
N HIS A 283 -17.70 -2.64 -3.53
CA HIS A 283 -16.35 -2.32 -3.98
C HIS A 283 -16.35 -1.28 -5.11
N ASN A 284 -17.16 -1.48 -6.15
CA ASN A 284 -17.18 -0.60 -7.31
C ASN A 284 -17.73 0.80 -6.99
N SER A 285 -18.66 0.91 -6.05
CA SER A 285 -19.23 2.20 -5.66
C SER A 285 -18.21 3.07 -4.93
N ILE A 286 -17.27 2.46 -4.21
CA ILE A 286 -16.24 3.18 -3.43
C ILE A 286 -14.91 3.22 -4.20
N TRP A 287 -14.41 2.06 -4.64
CA TRP A 287 -13.04 1.85 -5.09
C TRP A 287 -12.89 1.32 -6.52
N GLY A 288 -13.97 1.15 -7.25
CA GLY A 288 -13.89 0.89 -8.68
C GLY A 288 -13.27 2.07 -9.44
N PRO A 289 -12.93 1.93 -10.75
CA PRO A 289 -12.30 3.00 -11.54
C PRO A 289 -13.11 4.31 -11.56
N PHE A 290 -14.42 4.23 -11.33
CA PHE A 290 -15.33 5.35 -11.20
C PHE A 290 -15.99 5.43 -9.82
N GLY A 291 -15.43 4.69 -8.85
CA GLY A 291 -15.86 4.73 -7.46
C GLY A 291 -15.58 6.08 -6.84
N ARG A 292 -16.54 6.62 -6.08
CA ARG A 292 -16.48 8.00 -5.62
C ARG A 292 -15.24 8.29 -4.79
N ASN A 293 -14.92 7.46 -3.80
CA ASN A 293 -13.75 7.68 -2.97
C ASN A 293 -12.47 7.68 -3.80
N LEU A 294 -12.21 6.60 -4.53
CA LEU A 294 -10.98 6.47 -5.29
C LEU A 294 -10.81 7.56 -6.35
N HIS A 295 -11.89 7.93 -7.02
CA HIS A 295 -11.83 8.98 -8.03
C HIS A 295 -11.45 10.35 -7.44
N GLU A 296 -11.98 10.67 -6.28
CA GLU A 296 -11.67 11.90 -5.54
C GLU A 296 -10.19 11.88 -5.09
N ASP A 297 -9.69 10.76 -4.56
CA ASP A 297 -8.28 10.58 -4.20
C ASP A 297 -7.34 10.79 -5.38
N LEU A 298 -7.62 10.16 -6.52
CA LEU A 298 -6.78 10.25 -7.71
C LEU A 298 -6.65 11.69 -8.22
N ILE A 299 -7.73 12.47 -8.16
CA ILE A 299 -7.73 13.89 -8.52
C ILE A 299 -6.89 14.69 -7.50
N GLY A 300 -7.09 14.45 -6.21
CA GLY A 300 -6.36 15.14 -5.15
C GLY A 300 -4.84 14.91 -5.25
N VAL A 301 -4.44 13.66 -5.38
CA VAL A 301 -3.01 13.26 -5.48
C VAL A 301 -2.35 13.81 -6.74
N ALA A 302 -3.05 13.82 -7.88
CA ALA A 302 -2.53 14.44 -9.11
C ALA A 302 -2.32 15.96 -8.94
N GLY A 303 -3.25 16.63 -8.26
CA GLY A 303 -3.13 18.05 -7.92
C GLY A 303 -1.96 18.35 -6.99
N GLN A 304 -1.78 17.54 -5.96
CA GLN A 304 -0.62 17.64 -5.05
C GLN A 304 0.70 17.43 -5.81
N GLY A 305 0.77 16.41 -6.70
CA GLY A 305 1.93 16.18 -7.54
C GLY A 305 2.31 17.39 -8.38
N THR A 306 1.32 18.06 -8.97
CA THR A 306 1.52 19.32 -9.71
C THR A 306 2.06 20.42 -8.80
N THR A 307 1.49 20.60 -7.63
CA THR A 307 1.95 21.61 -6.64
C THR A 307 3.40 21.37 -6.23
N MET A 308 3.78 20.13 -5.98
CA MET A 308 5.16 19.79 -5.58
C MET A 308 6.17 20.03 -6.72
N ARG A 309 5.77 19.83 -7.99
CA ARG A 309 6.65 20.07 -9.15
C ARG A 309 6.83 21.57 -9.48
N GLU A 310 5.74 22.31 -9.43
CA GLU A 310 5.71 23.70 -9.92
C GLU A 310 5.99 24.73 -8.83
N GLY A 311 5.79 24.36 -7.57
CA GLY A 311 6.04 25.23 -6.43
C GLY A 311 7.52 25.31 -6.10
N THR A 312 8.16 26.46 -6.29
CA THR A 312 9.48 26.74 -5.77
C THR A 312 9.44 26.67 -4.24
N GLU A 313 10.31 25.86 -3.65
CA GLU A 313 10.39 25.64 -2.19
C GLU A 313 9.09 25.12 -1.55
N SER A 314 8.26 24.39 -2.33
CA SER A 314 7.08 23.74 -1.80
C SER A 314 7.44 22.74 -0.69
N ARG A 315 6.58 22.64 0.31
CA ARG A 315 6.74 21.73 1.44
C ARG A 315 5.41 21.12 1.81
N ASN A 316 5.45 19.87 2.19
CA ASN A 316 4.33 19.23 2.85
C ASN A 316 4.52 19.39 4.37
N ILE A 317 3.68 20.18 5.00
CA ILE A 317 3.76 20.44 6.44
C ILE A 317 2.98 19.36 7.17
N LEU A 318 3.63 18.67 8.10
CA LEU A 318 3.00 17.64 8.90
C LEU A 318 2.41 18.23 10.18
N HIS A 319 1.15 17.92 10.40
CA HIS A 319 0.40 18.32 11.58
C HIS A 319 0.58 17.34 12.75
N GLY A 320 0.04 17.70 13.91
CA GLY A 320 -0.06 16.81 15.05
C GLY A 320 1.27 16.50 15.73
N ARG A 321 1.68 17.38 16.61
CA ARG A 321 2.89 17.25 17.43
C ARG A 321 2.56 16.93 18.88
N HIS A 322 1.33 16.49 19.13
CA HIS A 322 0.80 16.29 20.47
C HIS A 322 1.07 14.87 20.97
N GLU A 323 1.26 14.75 22.28
CA GLU A 323 1.42 13.45 22.94
C GLU A 323 0.14 12.59 22.87
N ASN A 324 -1.03 13.23 22.77
CA ASN A 324 -2.33 12.60 22.58
C ASN A 324 -2.76 12.73 21.13
N SER A 325 -2.22 11.86 20.26
CA SER A 325 -2.54 11.88 18.83
C SER A 325 -4.02 11.60 18.57
N THR A 326 -4.57 12.33 17.61
CA THR A 326 -5.86 12.07 16.96
C THR A 326 -5.62 11.46 15.58
N ILE A 327 -6.69 11.10 14.87
CA ILE A 327 -6.57 10.59 13.51
C ILE A 327 -5.98 11.64 12.54
N HIS A 328 -6.13 12.93 12.86
CA HIS A 328 -5.62 14.04 12.05
C HIS A 328 -4.21 14.52 12.43
N ASP A 329 -3.55 13.85 13.35
CA ASP A 329 -2.20 14.25 13.82
C ASP A 329 -1.06 13.70 12.97
N GLU A 330 -1.35 13.08 11.84
CA GLU A 330 -0.39 12.60 10.82
C GLU A 330 0.79 11.80 11.40
N VAL A 331 0.52 11.05 12.48
CA VAL A 331 1.51 10.18 13.11
C VAL A 331 2.04 9.15 12.11
N GLY A 332 1.14 8.63 11.26
CA GLY A 332 1.49 7.68 10.20
C GLY A 332 2.50 8.25 9.23
N MET A 333 2.27 9.46 8.74
CA MET A 333 3.20 10.14 7.83
C MET A 333 4.56 10.38 8.49
N ARG A 334 4.60 10.87 9.74
CA ARG A 334 5.87 11.08 10.45
C ARG A 334 6.65 9.79 10.59
N HIS A 335 5.96 8.71 10.91
CA HIS A 335 6.56 7.40 11.06
C HIS A 335 7.14 6.88 9.75
N TYR A 336 6.36 7.00 8.67
CA TYR A 336 6.79 6.63 7.32
C TYR A 336 8.04 7.40 6.88
N TYR A 337 8.02 8.74 6.98
CA TYR A 337 9.15 9.56 6.51
C TYR A 337 10.38 9.43 7.40
N ALA A 338 10.22 9.14 8.69
CA ALA A 338 11.35 8.78 9.53
C ALA A 338 12.02 7.50 9.04
N GLU A 339 11.24 6.47 8.66
CA GLU A 339 11.79 5.23 8.12
C GLU A 339 12.39 5.42 6.73
N TRP A 340 11.72 6.17 5.85
CA TRP A 340 12.24 6.56 4.55
C TRP A 340 13.60 7.28 4.67
N GLY A 341 13.70 8.25 5.58
CA GLY A 341 14.95 8.94 5.87
C GLY A 341 16.04 8.02 6.41
N ASN A 342 15.68 7.04 7.25
CA ASN A 342 16.62 6.03 7.77
C ASN A 342 17.19 5.15 6.65
N PHE A 343 16.37 4.71 5.71
CA PHE A 343 16.82 3.90 4.57
C PHE A 343 17.79 4.66 3.67
N LEU A 344 17.52 5.93 3.41
CA LEU A 344 18.32 6.77 2.52
C LEU A 344 19.47 7.49 3.22
N GLY A 345 19.49 7.50 4.55
CA GLY A 345 20.48 8.27 5.34
C GLY A 345 20.30 9.79 5.21
N VAL A 346 19.06 10.28 5.04
CA VAL A 346 18.75 11.69 4.81
C VAL A 346 17.69 12.23 5.78
N ASP A 347 17.67 13.55 5.93
CA ASP A 347 16.58 14.26 6.61
C ASP A 347 15.44 14.53 5.60
N PRO A 348 14.21 14.04 5.81
CA PRO A 348 13.09 14.32 4.93
C PRO A 348 12.78 15.80 4.72
N ALA A 349 13.10 16.65 5.69
CA ALA A 349 12.92 18.09 5.58
C ALA A 349 13.96 18.76 4.66
N ASN A 350 15.11 18.10 4.43
CA ASN A 350 16.20 18.63 3.61
C ASN A 350 17.03 17.49 2.98
N PRO A 351 16.41 16.64 2.16
CA PRO A 351 16.98 15.35 1.77
C PRO A 351 18.18 15.45 0.82
N LEU A 352 18.40 16.61 0.21
CA LEU A 352 19.56 16.87 -0.65
C LEU A 352 20.71 17.60 0.07
N GLN A 353 20.58 17.86 1.38
CA GLN A 353 21.63 18.52 2.14
C GLN A 353 22.92 17.67 2.12
N GLY A 354 24.00 18.25 1.67
CA GLY A 354 25.31 17.59 1.55
C GLY A 354 25.56 16.93 0.18
N GLN A 355 24.53 16.58 -0.57
CA GLN A 355 24.68 15.96 -1.91
C GLN A 355 25.12 16.97 -2.97
N LEU A 356 24.70 18.22 -2.85
CA LEU A 356 25.07 19.29 -3.77
C LEU A 356 26.55 19.72 -3.65
N GLN A 357 27.26 19.33 -2.58
CA GLN A 357 28.69 19.66 -2.42
C GLN A 357 29.63 18.80 -3.27
N ASP A 358 29.21 17.59 -3.66
CA ASP A 358 30.05 16.70 -4.47
C ASP A 358 30.02 17.05 -5.97
N VAL A 359 28.91 17.60 -6.46
CA VAL A 359 28.80 17.99 -7.89
C VAL A 359 29.68 19.23 -8.19
N SER A 360 29.88 20.11 -7.23
CA SER A 360 30.74 21.29 -7.40
C SER A 360 32.25 20.97 -7.31
N LYS A 361 32.63 19.77 -6.85
CA LYS A 361 34.03 19.31 -6.81
C LYS A 361 34.41 18.48 -8.04
N ALA A 362 33.46 18.09 -8.86
CA ALA A 362 33.64 17.30 -10.08
C ALA A 362 33.58 18.14 -11.36
N ALA A 363 33.38 19.44 -11.28
CA ALA A 363 33.45 20.45 -12.34
C ALA A 363 34.72 21.29 -12.16
#